data_0869912dbc66015c06b400d34d3d8cbd
#
_entry.id   0869912dbc66015c06b400d34d3d8cbd
#
_cell.length_a   1.000
_cell.length_b   1.000
_cell.length_c   1.000
_cell.angle_alpha   90.00
_cell.angle_beta   90.00
_cell.angle_gamma   90.00
#
_symmetry.space_group_name_H-M   'P 1'
#
loop_
_entity.id
_entity.type
_entity.pdbx_description
1 polymer ?
#
loop_
_entity_poly.entity_id
_entity_poly.type
_entity_poly.pdbx_seq_one_letter_code
_entity_poly.pdbx_strand_id
1 'polypeptide(L)'
;MNFGPVHIDHIGIATHQLDDHTSFWRLLGLVQGDRDETVSDQGVITRFFSTSPISESTPVAKIELLEATGKETPIGRFLDKRGPGVQQVCLSVGDLEGLLAHLID
;
A
#
# COMPACT_ATOMS: atom_id res chain seq x y z
N MET A 1 3.02 3.41 27.65
CA MET A 1 4.20 3.85 26.90
C MET A 1 3.78 4.58 25.63
N ASN A 2 4.56 5.57 25.25
CA ASN A 2 4.22 6.37 24.08
C ASN A 2 5.30 6.19 22.99
N PHE A 3 4.94 5.57 21.88
CA PHE A 3 5.83 5.35 20.75
C PHE A 3 5.58 6.36 19.61
N GLY A 4 4.92 7.48 19.94
CA GLY A 4 4.54 8.48 18.99
C GLY A 4 3.20 8.14 18.31
N PRO A 5 2.73 8.99 17.41
CA PRO A 5 1.47 8.75 16.72
C PRO A 5 1.56 7.51 15.83
N VAL A 6 0.45 6.79 15.74
CA VAL A 6 0.31 5.65 14.84
C VAL A 6 -0.81 5.97 13.85
N HIS A 7 -0.54 5.82 12.58
CA HIS A 7 -1.57 6.02 11.56
C HIS A 7 -1.38 5.04 10.41
N ILE A 8 -2.43 4.86 9.62
CA ILE A 8 -2.35 4.02 8.43
C ILE A 8 -1.59 4.80 7.35
N ASP A 9 -0.45 4.26 6.92
CA ASP A 9 0.29 4.85 5.81
C ASP A 9 -0.36 4.50 4.48
N HIS A 10 -0.61 3.20 4.26
CA HIS A 10 -1.32 2.77 3.07
C HIS A 10 -1.92 1.38 3.26
N ILE A 11 -2.88 1.07 2.38
CA ILE A 11 -3.50 -0.25 2.27
C ILE A 11 -3.13 -0.78 0.88
N GLY A 12 -2.48 -1.94 0.85
CA GLY A 12 -2.06 -2.59 -0.40
C GLY A 12 -3.11 -3.56 -0.88
N ILE A 13 -3.56 -3.37 -2.13
CA ILE A 13 -4.60 -4.18 -2.75
C ILE A 13 -4.01 -4.88 -3.97
N ALA A 14 -3.97 -6.21 -3.93
CA ALA A 14 -3.50 -7.01 -5.05
C ALA A 14 -4.54 -7.00 -6.16
N THR A 15 -4.10 -6.81 -7.39
CA THR A 15 -4.96 -6.78 -8.57
C THR A 15 -4.27 -7.49 -9.74
N HIS A 16 -5.05 -8.03 -10.66
CA HIS A 16 -4.47 -8.65 -11.86
C HIS A 16 -3.84 -7.61 -12.78
N GLN A 17 -4.46 -6.45 -12.91
CA GLN A 17 -3.92 -5.32 -13.66
C GLN A 17 -4.23 -4.03 -12.91
N LEU A 18 -3.28 -3.10 -12.90
CA LEU A 18 -3.47 -1.82 -12.20
C LEU A 18 -4.72 -1.08 -12.70
N ASP A 19 -5.00 -1.18 -14.00
CA ASP A 19 -6.14 -0.49 -14.60
C ASP A 19 -7.51 -1.06 -14.21
N ASP A 20 -7.55 -2.29 -13.68
CA ASP A 20 -8.83 -2.93 -13.34
C ASP A 20 -9.63 -2.14 -12.31
N HIS A 21 -8.96 -1.45 -11.39
CA HIS A 21 -9.62 -0.75 -10.30
C HIS A 21 -9.33 0.75 -10.25
N THR A 22 -8.54 1.26 -11.18
CA THR A 22 -8.12 2.67 -11.16
C THR A 22 -9.30 3.63 -11.24
N SER A 23 -10.26 3.37 -12.11
CA SER A 23 -11.40 4.27 -12.29
C SER A 23 -12.28 4.34 -11.05
N PHE A 24 -12.42 3.24 -10.31
CA PHE A 24 -13.17 3.24 -9.06
C PHE A 24 -12.60 4.25 -8.05
N TRP A 25 -11.29 4.19 -7.83
CA TRP A 25 -10.65 5.09 -6.85
C TRP A 25 -10.70 6.55 -7.30
N ARG A 26 -10.54 6.79 -8.60
CA ARG A 26 -10.65 8.15 -9.13
C ARG A 26 -12.07 8.70 -9.03
N LEU A 27 -13.08 7.86 -9.25
CA LEU A 27 -14.48 8.26 -9.10
C LEU A 27 -14.82 8.63 -7.65
N LEU A 28 -14.17 8.00 -6.68
CA LEU A 28 -14.32 8.35 -5.26
C LEU A 28 -13.63 9.67 -4.91
N GLY A 29 -12.85 10.24 -5.81
CA GLY A 29 -12.15 11.49 -5.57
C GLY A 29 -10.72 11.34 -5.09
N LEU A 30 -10.17 10.12 -5.07
CA LEU A 30 -8.78 9.94 -4.70
C LEU A 30 -7.86 10.48 -5.80
N VAL A 31 -6.68 10.94 -5.40
CA VAL A 31 -5.69 11.53 -6.29
C VAL A 31 -4.64 10.49 -6.66
N GLN A 32 -4.59 10.12 -7.94
CA GLN A 32 -3.59 9.18 -8.44
C GLN A 32 -2.21 9.82 -8.43
N GLY A 33 -1.19 9.06 -8.01
CA GLY A 33 0.20 9.51 -8.05
C GLY A 33 0.70 9.73 -9.47
N ASP A 34 1.79 10.48 -9.59
CA ASP A 34 2.31 10.92 -10.89
C ASP A 34 2.81 9.77 -11.77
N ARG A 35 3.28 8.69 -11.16
CA ARG A 35 3.81 7.56 -11.93
C ARG A 35 3.69 6.26 -11.13
N ASP A 36 3.65 5.15 -11.86
CA ASP A 36 3.74 3.82 -11.27
C ASP A 36 5.20 3.50 -10.96
N GLU A 37 5.42 2.62 -9.99
CA GLU A 37 6.75 2.16 -9.64
C GLU A 37 6.86 0.66 -9.82
N THR A 38 7.98 0.21 -10.39
CA THR A 38 8.34 -1.20 -10.47
C THR A 38 9.35 -1.49 -9.37
N VAL A 39 9.01 -2.39 -8.45
CA VAL A 39 9.90 -2.84 -7.38
C VAL A 39 10.39 -4.23 -7.76
N SER A 40 11.49 -4.27 -8.50
CA SER A 40 11.96 -5.49 -9.17
C SER A 40 12.29 -6.62 -8.20
N ASP A 41 12.92 -6.31 -7.07
CA ASP A 41 13.29 -7.32 -6.07
C ASP A 41 12.08 -7.90 -5.32
N GLN A 42 10.93 -7.24 -5.38
CA GLN A 42 9.68 -7.74 -4.81
C GLN A 42 8.72 -8.27 -5.87
N GLY A 43 9.06 -8.11 -7.14
CA GLY A 43 8.26 -8.62 -8.24
C GLY A 43 6.89 -7.96 -8.37
N VAL A 44 6.83 -6.64 -8.19
CA VAL A 44 5.56 -5.93 -8.16
C VAL A 44 5.66 -4.59 -8.89
N ILE A 45 4.54 -4.18 -9.50
CA ILE A 45 4.34 -2.84 -10.03
C ILE A 45 3.27 -2.19 -9.18
N THR A 46 3.50 -0.98 -8.71
CA THR A 46 2.60 -0.29 -7.78
C THR A 46 2.03 0.99 -8.36
N ARG A 47 0.80 1.31 -7.96
CA ARG A 47 0.13 2.57 -8.29
C ARG A 47 -0.54 3.10 -7.05
N PHE A 48 -0.21 4.34 -6.66
CA PHE A 48 -0.72 4.96 -5.45
C PHE A 48 -1.86 5.94 -5.73
N PHE A 49 -2.80 5.99 -4.79
CA PHE A 49 -3.87 6.98 -4.76
C PHE A 49 -3.90 7.58 -3.35
N SER A 50 -3.89 8.91 -3.27
CA SER A 50 -3.99 9.61 -1.97
C SER A 50 -5.43 9.90 -1.63
N THR A 51 -5.79 9.72 -0.34
CA THR A 51 -7.16 9.96 0.13
C THR A 51 -7.53 11.44 0.20
N SER A 52 -6.53 12.31 0.14
CA SER A 52 -6.73 13.76 0.03
C SER A 52 -5.55 14.36 -0.71
N PRO A 53 -5.64 15.63 -1.14
CA PRO A 53 -4.48 16.29 -1.75
C PRO A 53 -3.29 16.23 -0.82
N ILE A 54 -2.11 15.94 -1.39
CA ILE A 54 -0.89 15.79 -0.60
C ILE A 54 -0.53 17.12 0.03
N SER A 55 -0.35 17.10 1.37
CA SER A 55 0.13 18.22 2.14
C SER A 55 1.37 17.78 2.91
N GLU A 56 2.42 18.58 2.87
CA GLU A 56 3.66 18.27 3.59
C GLU A 56 3.44 18.25 5.12
N SER A 57 2.42 18.95 5.59
CA SER A 57 2.17 19.10 7.03
C SER A 57 1.27 18.02 7.61
N THR A 58 0.52 17.29 6.79
CA THR A 58 -0.46 16.31 7.27
C THR A 58 -0.30 14.99 6.53
N PRO A 59 0.06 13.91 7.23
CA PRO A 59 0.09 12.59 6.61
C PRO A 59 -1.29 12.18 6.15
N VAL A 60 -1.39 11.61 4.95
CA VAL A 60 -2.65 11.10 4.41
C VAL A 60 -2.49 9.62 4.11
N ALA A 61 -3.55 8.85 4.39
CA ALA A 61 -3.58 7.44 4.03
C ALA A 61 -3.65 7.30 2.51
N LYS A 62 -3.01 6.25 1.98
CA LYS A 62 -2.98 5.97 0.55
C LYS A 62 -3.53 4.59 0.27
N ILE A 63 -4.08 4.43 -0.91
CA ILE A 63 -4.38 3.12 -1.49
C ILE A 63 -3.24 2.79 -2.44
N GLU A 64 -2.69 1.59 -2.32
CA GLU A 64 -1.64 1.12 -3.22
C GLU A 64 -2.15 -0.10 -3.98
N LEU A 65 -2.27 0.01 -5.30
CA LEU A 65 -2.58 -1.13 -6.14
C LEU A 65 -1.30 -1.88 -6.48
N LEU A 66 -1.35 -3.20 -6.38
CA LEU A 66 -0.19 -4.08 -6.53
C LEU A 66 -0.45 -5.07 -7.65
N GLU A 67 0.33 -4.99 -8.72
CA GLU A 67 0.27 -5.92 -9.85
C GLU A 67 1.53 -6.77 -9.84
N ALA A 68 1.39 -8.11 -9.89
CA ALA A 68 2.53 -9.01 -9.92
C ALA A 68 3.25 -8.96 -11.26
N THR A 69 4.59 -9.02 -11.25
CA THR A 69 5.38 -9.15 -12.48
C THR A 69 5.50 -10.61 -12.92
N GLY A 70 5.05 -11.55 -12.10
CA GLY A 70 5.07 -12.97 -12.42
C GLY A 70 4.26 -13.77 -11.42
N LYS A 71 3.86 -14.99 -11.80
CA LYS A 71 3.04 -15.86 -10.95
C LYS A 71 3.78 -16.35 -9.71
N GLU A 72 5.09 -16.43 -9.77
CA GLU A 72 5.95 -16.93 -8.68
C GLU A 72 6.27 -15.86 -7.64
N THR A 73 5.90 -14.61 -7.89
CA THR A 73 6.13 -13.52 -6.94
C THR A 73 5.16 -13.61 -5.76
N PRO A 74 5.45 -12.95 -4.61
CA PRO A 74 4.51 -12.96 -3.48
C PRO A 74 3.11 -12.50 -3.84
N ILE A 75 2.98 -11.42 -4.62
CA ILE A 75 1.67 -10.93 -5.05
C ILE A 75 1.03 -11.90 -6.05
N GLY A 76 1.82 -12.49 -6.95
CA GLY A 76 1.32 -13.50 -7.88
C GLY A 76 0.75 -14.71 -7.16
N ARG A 77 1.43 -15.19 -6.12
CA ARG A 77 0.93 -16.30 -5.30
C ARG A 77 -0.32 -15.92 -4.51
N PHE A 78 -0.37 -14.69 -4.01
CA PHE A 78 -1.56 -14.21 -3.32
C PHE A 78 -2.78 -14.22 -4.26
N LEU A 79 -2.61 -13.67 -5.47
CA LEU A 79 -3.68 -13.64 -6.48
C LEU A 79 -4.16 -15.03 -6.86
N ASP A 80 -3.23 -15.97 -6.99
CA ASP A 80 -3.55 -17.35 -7.35
C ASP A 80 -4.39 -18.03 -6.26
N LYS A 81 -4.08 -17.77 -4.99
CA LYS A 81 -4.77 -18.41 -3.87
C LYS A 81 -6.06 -17.71 -3.48
N ARG A 82 -6.10 -16.39 -3.53
CA ARG A 82 -7.18 -15.60 -2.93
C ARG A 82 -7.91 -14.69 -3.91
N GLY A 83 -7.35 -14.48 -5.11
CA GLY A 83 -7.86 -13.49 -6.04
C GLY A 83 -7.55 -12.06 -5.60
N PRO A 84 -8.05 -11.06 -6.34
CA PRO A 84 -7.83 -9.65 -5.99
C PRO A 84 -8.40 -9.31 -4.62
N GLY A 85 -7.70 -8.44 -3.89
CA GLY A 85 -8.15 -7.99 -2.58
C GLY A 85 -7.04 -7.40 -1.74
N VAL A 86 -7.40 -7.00 -0.53
CA VAL A 86 -6.42 -6.42 0.42
C VAL A 86 -5.38 -7.46 0.78
N GLN A 87 -4.12 -7.14 0.52
CA GLN A 87 -2.99 -8.00 0.78
C GLN A 87 -2.20 -7.54 2.00
N GLN A 88 -2.14 -6.22 2.23
CA GLN A 88 -1.35 -5.68 3.34
C GLN A 88 -1.92 -4.36 3.84
N VAL A 89 -1.65 -4.08 5.11
CA VAL A 89 -1.88 -2.78 5.73
C VAL A 89 -0.55 -2.33 6.29
N CYS A 90 -0.10 -1.14 5.89
CA CYS A 90 1.14 -0.56 6.37
C CYS A 90 0.85 0.55 7.36
N LEU A 91 1.41 0.43 8.56
CA LEU A 91 1.27 1.43 9.61
C LEU A 91 2.55 2.25 9.72
N SER A 92 2.39 3.53 9.97
CA SER A 92 3.49 4.43 10.27
C SER A 92 3.46 4.76 11.77
N VAL A 93 4.59 4.62 12.44
CA VAL A 93 4.70 4.90 13.88
C VAL A 93 5.85 5.86 14.15
N GLY A 94 5.72 6.67 15.20
CA GLY A 94 6.73 7.67 15.53
C GLY A 94 8.06 7.06 16.01
N ASP A 95 8.01 5.97 16.76
CA ASP A 95 9.20 5.29 17.31
C ASP A 95 9.11 3.80 17.00
N LEU A 96 9.49 3.41 15.80
CA LEU A 96 9.42 2.01 15.36
C LEU A 96 10.34 1.11 16.18
N GLU A 97 11.56 1.55 16.44
CA GLU A 97 12.52 0.73 17.20
C GLU A 97 12.03 0.47 18.63
N GLY A 98 11.51 1.49 19.30
CA GLY A 98 10.97 1.35 20.64
C GLY A 98 9.74 0.44 20.66
N LEU A 99 8.87 0.58 19.67
CA LEU A 99 7.70 -0.28 19.57
C LEU A 99 8.09 -1.74 19.35
N LEU A 100 9.03 -2.01 18.45
CA LEU A 100 9.48 -3.37 18.16
C LEU A 100 10.11 -4.01 19.39
N ALA A 101 10.94 -3.27 20.13
CA ALA A 101 11.54 -3.76 21.36
C ALA A 101 10.47 -4.12 22.41
N HIS A 102 9.43 -3.29 22.51
CA HIS A 102 8.31 -3.52 23.42
C HIS A 102 7.52 -4.79 23.05
N LEU A 103 7.28 -5.02 21.76
CA LEU A 103 6.49 -6.17 21.30
C LEU A 103 7.24 -7.50 21.44
N ILE A 104 8.56 -7.47 21.37
CA ILE A 104 9.39 -8.68 21.48
C ILE A 104 9.60 -9.09 22.92
N ASP A 105 9.56 -8.16 23.84
CA ASP A 105 9.91 -8.34 25.24
C ASP A 105 8.91 -9.23 26.03
#